data_679913d587c8f1c977db22a27809a62a
#
_entry.id   679913d587c8f1c977db22a27809a62a
#
_cell.length_a   1.000
_cell.length_b   1.000
_cell.length_c   1.000
_cell.angle_alpha   90.00
_cell.angle_beta   90.00
_cell.angle_gamma   90.00
#
_symmetry.space_group_name_H-M   'P 1'
#
loop_
_entity.id
_entity.type
_entity.pdbx_description
1 polymer ?
#
loop_
_entity_poly.entity_id
_entity_poly.type
_entity_poly.pdbx_seq_one_letter_code
_entity_poly.pdbx_strand_id
1 'polypeptide(L)'
;PKIKKIFKNFLENDKKFALGICNGCQFLSGLKEIIPGAENWPVFKKNLSNQYECRLVQLKIEDSPSVFLKDMQDSVIPVMVSHGEGKADFNLEEEYVIARYVDPDHKITQTYPLNPNGSMNGVAGVCNDDGRITIMMPHPERTYLTKQFSWSPKDWEEHSPWFKMFDNAYLFSKKN
;
A
#
# COMPACT_ATOMS: atom_id res chain seq x y z
N PRO A 1 -8.56 11.69 -23.26
CA PRO A 1 -10.02 11.53 -23.41
C PRO A 1 -10.45 10.06 -23.52
N LYS A 2 -10.01 9.28 -24.57
CA LYS A 2 -10.45 7.89 -24.78
C LYS A 2 -9.94 6.94 -23.69
N ILE A 3 -8.68 7.04 -23.34
CA ILE A 3 -8.04 6.20 -22.30
C ILE A 3 -8.64 6.49 -20.92
N LYS A 4 -8.85 7.75 -20.54
CA LYS A 4 -9.48 8.11 -19.26
C LYS A 4 -10.86 7.47 -19.10
N LYS A 5 -11.66 7.41 -20.20
CA LYS A 5 -12.95 6.75 -20.20
C LYS A 5 -12.86 5.24 -19.98
N ILE A 6 -11.85 4.58 -20.58
CA ILE A 6 -11.62 3.14 -20.37
C ILE A 6 -11.29 2.85 -18.92
N PHE A 7 -10.36 3.63 -18.31
CA PHE A 7 -10.04 3.49 -16.89
C PHE A 7 -11.26 3.75 -16.01
N LYS A 8 -12.01 4.81 -16.27
CA LYS A 8 -13.24 5.10 -15.53
C LYS A 8 -14.19 3.92 -15.53
N ASN A 9 -14.53 3.37 -16.71
CA ASN A 9 -15.42 2.22 -16.83
C ASN A 9 -14.89 0.99 -16.08
N PHE A 10 -13.57 0.78 -16.05
CA PHE A 10 -12.95 -0.32 -15.32
C PHE A 10 -13.06 -0.12 -13.80
N LEU A 11 -12.74 1.09 -13.33
CA LEU A 11 -12.69 1.42 -11.91
C LEU A 11 -14.08 1.53 -11.26
N GLU A 12 -15.10 1.91 -12.04
CA GLU A 12 -16.50 1.94 -11.61
C GLU A 12 -17.15 0.55 -11.58
N ASN A 13 -16.56 -0.46 -12.21
CA ASN A 13 -17.11 -1.81 -12.25
C ASN A 13 -16.86 -2.54 -10.92
N ASP A 14 -17.92 -2.90 -10.21
CA ASP A 14 -17.92 -3.55 -8.89
C ASP A 14 -17.26 -4.95 -8.86
N LYS A 15 -17.14 -5.60 -10.02
CA LYS A 15 -16.44 -6.89 -10.19
C LYS A 15 -14.93 -6.74 -10.45
N LYS A 16 -14.45 -5.51 -10.65
CA LYS A 16 -13.04 -5.22 -10.91
C LYS A 16 -12.37 -4.66 -9.69
N PHE A 17 -11.10 -4.96 -9.55
CA PHE A 17 -10.27 -4.48 -8.48
C PHE A 17 -8.88 -4.13 -9.02
N ALA A 18 -8.16 -3.27 -8.31
CA ALA A 18 -6.84 -2.82 -8.74
C ALA A 18 -5.91 -2.61 -7.54
N LEU A 19 -4.65 -3.01 -7.74
CA LEU A 19 -3.57 -2.75 -6.81
C LEU A 19 -2.52 -1.88 -7.50
N GLY A 20 -2.28 -0.67 -6.97
CA GLY A 20 -1.23 0.23 -7.40
C GLY A 20 -0.04 0.19 -6.46
N ILE A 21 1.13 -0.28 -6.92
CA ILE A 21 2.35 -0.33 -6.12
C ILE A 21 3.36 0.67 -6.67
N CYS A 22 3.98 1.46 -5.80
CA CYS A 22 5.02 2.44 -6.10
C CYS A 22 4.61 3.39 -7.25
N ASN A 23 5.15 3.25 -8.44
CA ASN A 23 4.73 4.03 -9.61
C ASN A 23 3.23 3.82 -9.95
N GLY A 24 2.71 2.60 -9.76
CA GLY A 24 1.27 2.31 -9.88
C GLY A 24 0.43 3.02 -8.84
N CYS A 25 0.96 3.20 -7.63
CA CYS A 25 0.34 4.00 -6.57
C CYS A 25 0.23 5.47 -6.99
N GLN A 26 1.30 6.07 -7.49
CA GLN A 26 1.32 7.45 -8.00
C GLN A 26 0.36 7.61 -9.20
N PHE A 27 0.35 6.63 -10.11
CA PHE A 27 -0.53 6.64 -11.27
C PHE A 27 -2.01 6.65 -10.87
N LEU A 28 -2.44 5.74 -10.00
CA LEU A 28 -3.83 5.67 -9.54
C LEU A 28 -4.21 6.88 -8.69
N SER A 29 -3.31 7.36 -7.82
CA SER A 29 -3.52 8.62 -7.10
C SER A 29 -3.75 9.81 -8.04
N GLY A 30 -3.05 9.87 -9.17
CA GLY A 30 -3.28 10.86 -10.22
C GLY A 30 -4.64 10.73 -10.94
N LEU A 31 -5.33 9.60 -10.77
CA LEU A 31 -6.66 9.33 -11.33
C LEU A 31 -7.78 9.39 -10.28
N LYS A 32 -7.51 9.81 -9.06
CA LYS A 32 -8.47 9.78 -7.94
C LYS A 32 -9.83 10.39 -8.24
N GLU A 33 -9.90 11.40 -9.12
CA GLU A 33 -11.15 12.04 -9.56
C GLU A 33 -12.13 11.10 -10.31
N ILE A 34 -11.63 9.95 -10.79
CA ILE A 34 -12.44 8.96 -11.53
C ILE A 34 -12.53 7.63 -10.80
N ILE A 35 -11.99 7.54 -9.61
CA ILE A 35 -12.05 6.38 -8.73
C ILE A 35 -13.12 6.66 -7.67
N PRO A 36 -14.23 5.91 -7.64
CA PRO A 36 -15.25 6.12 -6.61
C PRO A 36 -14.67 5.96 -5.20
N GLY A 37 -14.93 6.91 -4.30
CA GLY A 37 -14.46 6.89 -2.92
C GLY A 37 -12.95 7.11 -2.75
N ALA A 38 -12.29 7.79 -3.69
CA ALA A 38 -10.85 8.10 -3.62
C ALA A 38 -10.56 9.62 -3.65
N GLU A 39 -11.56 10.45 -3.45
CA GLU A 39 -11.45 11.91 -3.59
C GLU A 39 -10.39 12.50 -2.65
N ASN A 40 -10.25 11.91 -1.46
CA ASN A 40 -9.33 12.35 -0.42
C ASN A 40 -7.95 11.67 -0.46
N TRP A 41 -7.68 10.86 -1.49
CA TRP A 41 -6.37 10.21 -1.61
C TRP A 41 -5.22 11.21 -1.67
N PRO A 42 -4.04 10.85 -1.09
CA PRO A 42 -2.88 11.72 -1.10
C PRO A 42 -2.33 11.94 -2.49
N VAL A 43 -1.59 13.02 -2.67
CA VAL A 43 -0.60 13.16 -3.75
C VAL A 43 0.74 12.70 -3.23
N PHE A 44 1.54 12.05 -4.08
CA PHE A 44 2.87 11.59 -3.69
C PHE A 44 3.92 12.60 -4.13
N LYS A 45 4.79 12.99 -3.17
CA LYS A 45 5.86 13.99 -3.35
C LYS A 45 7.23 13.36 -3.10
N LYS A 46 8.29 14.14 -3.39
CA LYS A 46 9.66 13.74 -3.06
C LYS A 46 9.81 13.38 -1.59
N ASN A 47 10.60 12.34 -1.33
CA ASN A 47 10.99 11.97 0.02
C ASN A 47 11.60 13.15 0.77
N LEU A 48 11.33 13.28 2.06
CA LEU A 48 11.95 14.32 2.88
C LEU A 48 13.47 14.21 2.94
N SER A 49 14.02 13.01 2.78
CA SER A 49 15.47 12.76 2.69
C SER A 49 16.10 13.34 1.41
N ASN A 50 15.32 13.74 0.43
CA ASN A 50 15.76 14.11 -0.92
C ASN A 50 16.58 13.02 -1.64
N GLN A 51 16.48 11.77 -1.20
CA GLN A 51 17.20 10.63 -1.73
C GLN A 51 16.24 9.54 -2.22
N TYR A 52 16.77 8.67 -3.08
CA TYR A 52 16.14 7.42 -3.40
C TYR A 52 16.32 6.45 -2.24
N GLU A 53 15.23 6.00 -1.65
CA GLU A 53 15.22 5.10 -0.51
C GLU A 53 15.00 3.66 -0.98
N CYS A 54 15.97 2.78 -0.64
CA CYS A 54 15.88 1.36 -0.94
C CYS A 54 16.29 0.56 0.31
N ARG A 55 15.30 0.06 1.05
CA ARG A 55 15.51 -0.66 2.32
C ARG A 55 14.32 -1.47 2.76
N LEU A 56 14.53 -2.38 3.71
CA LEU A 56 13.46 -2.99 4.48
C LEU A 56 12.97 -2.02 5.56
N VAL A 57 11.65 -1.90 5.68
CA VAL A 57 10.97 -1.17 6.74
C VAL A 57 9.88 -2.06 7.32
N GLN A 58 9.31 -1.69 8.46
CA GLN A 58 8.16 -2.39 9.02
C GLN A 58 6.87 -1.61 8.77
N LEU A 59 5.83 -2.32 8.39
CA LEU A 59 4.48 -1.80 8.29
C LEU A 59 3.57 -2.48 9.28
N LYS A 60 2.77 -1.69 9.99
CA LYS A 60 1.56 -2.17 10.65
C LYS A 60 0.41 -2.07 9.65
N ILE A 61 -0.35 -3.16 9.52
CA ILE A 61 -1.57 -3.19 8.71
C ILE A 61 -2.72 -2.64 9.55
N GLU A 62 -3.40 -1.63 9.03
CA GLU A 62 -4.54 -1.01 9.67
C GLU A 62 -5.85 -1.73 9.32
N ASP A 63 -6.86 -1.55 10.15
CA ASP A 63 -8.22 -1.99 9.83
C ASP A 63 -8.76 -1.15 8.67
N SER A 64 -9.15 -1.81 7.59
CA SER A 64 -9.58 -1.14 6.37
C SER A 64 -10.46 -2.06 5.52
N PRO A 65 -11.31 -1.52 4.63
CA PRO A 65 -12.13 -2.33 3.73
C PRO A 65 -11.32 -3.02 2.61
N SER A 66 -10.00 -2.80 2.52
CA SER A 66 -9.18 -3.32 1.41
C SER A 66 -9.36 -4.81 1.19
N VAL A 67 -9.82 -5.20 0.01
CA VAL A 67 -9.98 -6.60 -0.38
C VAL A 67 -8.66 -7.37 -0.37
N PHE A 68 -7.54 -6.66 -0.56
CA PHE A 68 -6.19 -7.25 -0.56
C PHE A 68 -5.69 -7.59 0.84
N LEU A 69 -6.05 -6.78 1.85
CA LEU A 69 -5.52 -6.89 3.22
C LEU A 69 -6.50 -7.54 4.20
N LYS A 70 -7.55 -8.16 3.67
CA LYS A 70 -8.53 -8.87 4.46
C LYS A 70 -7.86 -9.91 5.38
N ASP A 71 -8.26 -9.91 6.66
CA ASP A 71 -7.74 -10.79 7.72
C ASP A 71 -6.21 -10.62 7.97
N MET A 72 -5.67 -9.42 7.71
CA MET A 72 -4.27 -9.06 7.99
C MET A 72 -4.12 -7.92 9.00
N GLN A 73 -5.21 -7.34 9.49
CA GLN A 73 -5.18 -6.20 10.44
C GLN A 73 -4.31 -6.53 11.65
N ASP A 74 -3.69 -5.49 12.21
CA ASP A 74 -2.74 -5.50 13.32
C ASP A 74 -1.43 -6.29 13.08
N SER A 75 -1.28 -6.95 11.94
CA SER A 75 -0.02 -7.58 11.58
C SER A 75 1.08 -6.53 11.37
N VAL A 76 2.28 -6.80 11.92
CA VAL A 76 3.48 -6.01 11.64
C VAL A 76 4.40 -6.85 10.76
N ILE A 77 4.63 -6.38 9.52
CA ILE A 77 5.30 -7.16 8.49
C ILE A 77 6.41 -6.33 7.85
N PRO A 78 7.64 -6.85 7.74
CA PRO A 78 8.70 -6.19 7.01
C PRO A 78 8.42 -6.18 5.51
N VAL A 79 8.75 -5.05 4.84
CA VAL A 79 8.54 -4.87 3.41
C VAL A 79 9.67 -4.05 2.79
N MET A 80 9.94 -4.29 1.52
CA MET A 80 10.88 -3.49 0.74
C MET A 80 10.24 -2.16 0.33
N VAL A 81 10.96 -1.06 0.49
CA VAL A 81 10.71 0.21 -0.19
C VAL A 81 11.78 0.47 -1.24
N SER A 82 11.41 1.16 -2.33
CA SER A 82 12.30 1.45 -3.46
C SER A 82 11.74 2.63 -4.25
N HIS A 83 11.92 3.86 -3.74
CA HIS A 83 11.32 5.06 -4.32
C HIS A 83 12.03 6.35 -3.93
N GLY A 84 12.00 7.36 -4.80
CA GLY A 84 12.47 8.73 -4.54
C GLY A 84 11.32 9.72 -4.23
N GLU A 85 10.09 9.35 -4.56
CA GLU A 85 8.90 10.18 -4.49
C GLU A 85 7.74 9.39 -3.84
N GLY A 86 7.91 9.05 -2.57
CA GLY A 86 6.96 8.19 -1.83
C GLY A 86 6.22 8.90 -0.71
N LYS A 87 6.50 10.19 -0.45
CA LYS A 87 5.87 10.94 0.63
C LYS A 87 4.39 11.20 0.31
N ALA A 88 3.50 10.58 1.07
CA ALA A 88 2.08 10.87 1.02
C ALA A 88 1.79 12.26 1.59
N ASP A 89 1.13 13.10 0.81
CA ASP A 89 0.74 14.45 1.16
C ASP A 89 -0.78 14.58 1.03
N PHE A 90 -1.44 14.76 2.17
CA PHE A 90 -2.90 14.88 2.28
C PHE A 90 -3.31 16.34 2.39
N ASN A 91 -4.40 16.70 1.73
CA ASN A 91 -5.04 18.00 1.87
C ASN A 91 -6.16 18.01 2.93
N LEU A 92 -6.64 16.82 3.31
CA LEU A 92 -7.77 16.61 4.21
C LEU A 92 -7.45 15.50 5.21
N GLU A 93 -8.45 15.07 5.99
CA GLU A 93 -8.33 13.96 6.92
C GLU A 93 -7.96 12.65 6.18
N GLU A 94 -7.19 11.80 6.86
CA GLU A 94 -6.76 10.51 6.35
C GLU A 94 -7.92 9.51 6.41
N GLU A 95 -8.43 9.13 5.25
CA GLU A 95 -9.47 8.10 5.13
C GLU A 95 -8.88 6.81 4.59
N TYR A 96 -9.36 5.68 5.10
CA TYR A 96 -9.04 4.33 4.61
C TYR A 96 -7.54 4.04 4.46
N VAL A 97 -6.75 4.46 5.45
CA VAL A 97 -5.34 4.09 5.53
C VAL A 97 -5.23 2.59 5.73
N ILE A 98 -4.47 1.91 4.87
CA ILE A 98 -4.31 0.44 4.91
C ILE A 98 -3.08 -0.02 5.67
N ALA A 99 -2.05 0.83 5.75
CA ALA A 99 -0.79 0.49 6.40
C ALA A 99 0.00 1.74 6.80
N ARG A 100 0.78 1.60 7.90
CA ARG A 100 1.63 2.67 8.42
C ARG A 100 3.03 2.16 8.72
N TYR A 101 4.03 3.02 8.51
CA TYR A 101 5.40 2.78 8.98
C TYR A 101 5.44 2.78 10.49
N VAL A 102 6.13 1.78 11.06
CA VAL A 102 6.27 1.61 12.51
C VAL A 102 7.73 1.45 12.91
N ASP A 103 8.00 1.74 14.19
CA ASP A 103 9.28 1.51 14.84
C ASP A 103 9.39 0.04 15.37
N PRO A 104 10.54 -0.36 15.96
CA PRO A 104 10.70 -1.70 16.53
C PRO A 104 9.73 -2.03 17.68
N ASP A 105 9.15 -1.03 18.33
CA ASP A 105 8.10 -1.20 19.36
C ASP A 105 6.69 -1.26 18.75
N HIS A 106 6.59 -1.35 17.43
CA HIS A 106 5.34 -1.37 16.65
C HIS A 106 4.49 -0.10 16.76
N LYS A 107 5.11 1.02 17.15
CA LYS A 107 4.45 2.33 17.21
C LYS A 107 4.60 3.06 15.88
N ILE A 108 3.53 3.73 15.45
CA ILE A 108 3.56 4.59 14.26
C ILE A 108 4.70 5.59 14.38
N THR A 109 5.54 5.70 13.34
CA THR A 109 6.73 6.54 13.39
C THR A 109 6.82 7.52 12.24
N GLN A 110 7.35 8.70 12.55
CA GLN A 110 7.78 9.70 11.57
C GLN A 110 9.31 9.83 11.49
N THR A 111 10.01 9.00 12.27
CA THR A 111 11.46 9.09 12.41
C THR A 111 12.16 8.38 11.25
N TYR A 112 13.03 9.11 10.55
CA TYR A 112 13.95 8.51 9.57
C TYR A 112 15.00 7.65 10.32
N PRO A 113 15.39 6.48 9.80
CA PRO A 113 15.05 5.88 8.52
C PRO A 113 13.84 4.92 8.55
N LEU A 114 13.13 4.80 9.66
CA LEU A 114 12.02 3.86 9.85
C LEU A 114 10.80 4.28 9.01
N ASN A 115 10.55 5.59 8.92
CA ASN A 115 9.68 6.19 7.92
C ASN A 115 10.57 6.79 6.82
N PRO A 116 10.77 6.10 5.70
CA PRO A 116 11.82 6.44 4.74
C PRO A 116 11.49 7.66 3.89
N ASN A 117 10.22 7.97 3.71
CA ASN A 117 9.78 9.05 2.83
C ASN A 117 9.25 10.29 3.56
N GLY A 118 9.02 10.18 4.89
CA GLY A 118 8.50 11.28 5.70
C GLY A 118 7.00 11.52 5.54
N SER A 119 6.23 10.51 5.13
CA SER A 119 4.77 10.57 5.12
C SER A 119 4.22 10.88 6.50
N MET A 120 3.32 11.87 6.60
CA MET A 120 2.66 12.23 7.85
C MET A 120 1.93 11.00 8.43
N ASN A 121 1.95 10.87 9.76
CA ASN A 121 1.35 9.76 10.49
C ASN A 121 1.78 8.37 9.98
N GLY A 122 2.96 8.28 9.34
CA GLY A 122 3.51 7.04 8.84
C GLY A 122 2.73 6.41 7.68
N VAL A 123 1.85 7.11 7.02
CA VAL A 123 0.99 6.53 5.97
C VAL A 123 1.83 5.93 4.85
N ALA A 124 1.61 4.64 4.57
CA ALA A 124 2.30 3.87 3.54
C ALA A 124 1.40 3.49 2.36
N GLY A 125 0.08 3.52 2.55
CA GLY A 125 -0.90 3.24 1.52
C GLY A 125 -2.34 3.50 1.98
N VAL A 126 -3.25 3.58 1.02
CA VAL A 126 -4.68 3.81 1.23
C VAL A 126 -5.51 2.94 0.28
N CYS A 127 -6.78 2.75 0.57
CA CYS A 127 -7.75 2.19 -0.38
C CYS A 127 -8.93 3.14 -0.57
N ASN A 128 -9.78 2.86 -1.55
CA ASN A 128 -11.05 3.55 -1.70
C ASN A 128 -12.10 3.01 -0.70
N ASP A 129 -13.26 3.63 -0.64
CA ASP A 129 -14.32 3.36 0.34
C ASP A 129 -14.83 1.90 0.33
N ASP A 130 -14.92 1.27 -0.84
CA ASP A 130 -15.33 -0.13 -0.98
C ASP A 130 -14.15 -1.14 -0.95
N GLY A 131 -12.91 -0.66 -0.82
CA GLY A 131 -11.70 -1.45 -0.66
C GLY A 131 -11.21 -2.18 -1.90
N ARG A 132 -11.88 -2.06 -3.06
CA ARG A 132 -11.50 -2.75 -4.29
C ARG A 132 -10.27 -2.15 -4.96
N ILE A 133 -10.00 -0.88 -4.73
CA ILE A 133 -8.85 -0.19 -5.31
C ILE A 133 -7.92 0.21 -4.16
N THR A 134 -6.75 -0.37 -4.17
CA THR A 134 -5.75 -0.20 -3.11
C THR A 134 -4.45 0.31 -3.72
N ILE A 135 -3.84 1.29 -3.07
CA ILE A 135 -2.56 1.86 -3.48
C ILE A 135 -1.57 1.90 -2.31
N MET A 136 -0.31 1.57 -2.58
CA MET A 136 0.75 1.66 -1.58
C MET A 136 2.11 1.90 -2.21
N MET A 137 3.00 2.59 -1.47
CA MET A 137 4.37 2.87 -1.94
C MET A 137 5.35 1.72 -1.73
N PRO A 138 5.29 0.95 -0.63
CA PRO A 138 6.11 -0.25 -0.44
C PRO A 138 5.78 -1.36 -1.44
N HIS A 139 6.71 -2.32 -1.57
CA HIS A 139 6.71 -3.38 -2.56
C HIS A 139 6.48 -4.78 -1.93
N PRO A 140 5.25 -5.18 -1.58
CA PRO A 140 4.97 -6.52 -1.06
C PRO A 140 5.31 -7.62 -2.08
N GLU A 141 5.25 -7.32 -3.40
CA GLU A 141 5.62 -8.26 -4.46
C GLU A 141 7.12 -8.60 -4.48
N ARG A 142 7.94 -7.84 -3.77
CA ARG A 142 9.39 -8.12 -3.61
C ARG A 142 9.72 -8.84 -2.31
N THR A 143 8.71 -9.16 -1.50
CA THR A 143 8.88 -9.72 -0.16
C THR A 143 7.82 -10.78 0.18
N TYR A 144 7.16 -11.38 -0.82
CA TYR A 144 6.13 -12.41 -0.60
C TYR A 144 6.68 -13.82 -0.41
N LEU A 145 7.93 -14.08 -0.80
CA LEU A 145 8.63 -15.34 -0.53
C LEU A 145 9.59 -15.17 0.64
N THR A 146 9.62 -16.12 1.54
CA THR A 146 10.52 -16.13 2.71
C THR A 146 11.98 -16.00 2.33
N LYS A 147 12.42 -16.66 1.25
CA LYS A 147 13.80 -16.56 0.73
C LYS A 147 14.23 -15.19 0.20
N GLN A 148 13.32 -14.24 0.09
CA GLN A 148 13.64 -12.86 -0.29
C GLN A 148 14.15 -12.02 0.89
N PHE A 149 14.07 -12.56 2.10
CA PHE A 149 14.62 -11.95 3.31
C PHE A 149 15.98 -12.57 3.64
N SER A 150 16.90 -11.76 4.17
CA SER A 150 18.18 -12.24 4.70
C SER A 150 18.02 -13.00 6.02
N TRP A 151 16.93 -12.77 6.72
CA TRP A 151 16.48 -13.48 7.92
C TRP A 151 14.97 -13.47 7.98
N SER A 152 14.37 -14.56 8.46
CA SER A 152 12.93 -14.68 8.68
C SER A 152 12.64 -15.53 9.91
N PRO A 153 11.47 -15.36 10.53
CA PRO A 153 10.98 -16.28 11.56
C PRO A 153 10.93 -17.72 11.04
N LYS A 154 11.16 -18.69 11.92
CA LYS A 154 11.21 -20.13 11.54
C LYS A 154 9.85 -20.70 11.12
N ASP A 155 8.78 -20.09 11.57
CA ASP A 155 7.39 -20.43 11.24
C ASP A 155 6.93 -19.92 9.87
N TRP A 156 7.73 -19.08 9.24
CA TRP A 156 7.51 -18.75 7.83
C TRP A 156 8.05 -19.87 6.95
N GLU A 157 7.19 -20.60 6.32
CA GLU A 157 7.54 -21.67 5.39
C GLU A 157 8.08 -21.10 4.07
N GLU A 158 7.47 -21.43 2.95
CA GLU A 158 7.88 -20.93 1.62
C GLU A 158 7.48 -19.46 1.44
N HIS A 159 6.34 -19.04 2.01
CA HIS A 159 5.74 -17.73 1.82
C HIS A 159 5.81 -16.86 3.07
N SER A 160 6.13 -15.59 2.88
CA SER A 160 5.99 -14.59 3.93
C SER A 160 4.50 -14.21 4.11
N PRO A 161 4.14 -13.49 5.19
CA PRO A 161 2.76 -13.02 5.38
C PRO A 161 2.21 -12.18 4.21
N TRP A 162 3.07 -11.55 3.39
CA TRP A 162 2.63 -10.80 2.21
C TRP A 162 1.96 -11.66 1.14
N PHE A 163 2.21 -12.96 1.13
CA PHE A 163 1.53 -13.85 0.19
C PHE A 163 0.00 -13.82 0.38
N LYS A 164 -0.47 -13.65 1.63
CA LYS A 164 -1.89 -13.51 1.95
C LYS A 164 -2.58 -12.40 1.15
N MET A 165 -1.88 -11.31 0.87
CA MET A 165 -2.40 -10.20 0.06
C MET A 165 -2.78 -10.66 -1.36
N PHE A 166 -1.95 -11.50 -1.98
CA PHE A 166 -2.19 -12.02 -3.33
C PHE A 166 -3.24 -13.14 -3.33
N ASP A 167 -3.25 -13.96 -2.28
CA ASP A 167 -4.28 -14.98 -2.07
C ASP A 167 -5.67 -14.34 -1.91
N ASN A 168 -5.78 -13.27 -1.13
CA ASN A 168 -7.02 -12.50 -1.01
C ASN A 168 -7.51 -11.96 -2.35
N ALA A 169 -6.62 -11.43 -3.18
CA ALA A 169 -6.94 -10.96 -4.54
C ALA A 169 -7.47 -12.11 -5.42
N TYR A 170 -6.81 -13.26 -5.36
CA TYR A 170 -7.25 -14.47 -6.08
C TYR A 170 -8.64 -14.93 -5.60
N LEU A 171 -8.87 -14.99 -4.30
CA LEU A 171 -10.15 -15.37 -3.73
C LEU A 171 -11.28 -14.39 -4.11
N PHE A 172 -10.98 -13.09 -4.15
CA PHE A 172 -11.92 -12.08 -4.61
C PHE A 172 -12.29 -12.30 -6.09
N SER A 173 -11.29 -12.56 -6.94
CA SER A 173 -11.51 -12.80 -8.37
C SER A 173 -12.34 -14.04 -8.67
N LYS A 174 -12.34 -15.03 -7.77
CA LYS A 174 -13.14 -16.26 -7.91
C LYS A 174 -14.62 -16.07 -7.58
N LYS A 175 -14.95 -15.05 -6.78
CA LYS A 175 -16.31 -14.78 -6.32
C LYS A 175 -17.10 -13.87 -7.26
N ASN A 176 -16.41 -13.16 -8.15
CA ASN A 176 -16.93 -12.16 -9.06
C ASN A 176 -16.62 -12.50 -10.53
#